data_86a5ff05aeeaa8c965a4598d950b513c
#
_entry.id   86a5ff05aeeaa8c965a4598d950b513c
#
_cell.length_a   1.000
_cell.length_b   1.000
_cell.length_c   1.000
_cell.angle_alpha   90.00
_cell.angle_beta   90.00
_cell.angle_gamma   90.00
#
_symmetry.space_group_name_H-M   'P 1'
#
loop_
_entity.id
_entity.type
_entity.pdbx_description
1 polymer ?
#
loop_
_entity_poly.entity_id
_entity_poly.type
_entity_poly.pdbx_seq_one_letter_code
_entity_poly.pdbx_strand_id
1 'polypeptide(L)'
;RQMCIRDRNNHSVVLISASIEAQIAELENEKEKLEFLKELNLDQTTLNKVIKSGYELLGLINYFTCGPKETRSWTIKKETLAPQAAGKIHTDFEKGFIRAETVSYEDYIENNGDAGSRDSGKLRQEGKDYIVKDGDVMNFLFNV
;
A
#
# COMPACT_ATOMS: atom_id res chain seq x y z
N ARG A 1 12.99 13.99 27.85
CA ARG A 1 14.16 13.10 27.59
C ARG A 1 14.05 12.36 26.26
N GLN A 2 12.91 11.79 25.92
CA GLN A 2 12.70 11.11 24.63
C GLN A 2 12.74 12.06 23.43
N MET A 3 12.22 13.28 23.56
CA MET A 3 12.27 14.31 22.52
C MET A 3 13.72 14.72 22.17
N CYS A 4 14.59 14.82 23.16
CA CYS A 4 16.02 15.13 22.93
C CYS A 4 16.78 13.99 22.22
N ILE A 5 16.39 12.72 22.42
CA ILE A 5 16.98 11.56 21.73
C ILE A 5 16.53 11.54 20.26
N ARG A 6 15.26 11.84 20.00
CA ARG A 6 14.71 11.97 18.64
C ARG A 6 15.48 13.03 17.84
N ASP A 7 15.64 14.23 18.40
CA ASP A 7 16.29 15.35 17.72
C ASP A 7 17.77 15.07 17.41
N ARG A 8 18.45 14.30 18.26
CA ARG A 8 19.85 13.93 18.04
C ARG A 8 20.06 12.88 16.96
N ASN A 9 19.13 11.93 16.84
CA ASN A 9 19.31 10.74 16.00
C ASN A 9 18.39 10.72 14.76
N ASN A 10 17.58 11.75 14.56
CA ASN A 10 16.59 11.84 13.47
C ASN A 10 15.65 10.62 13.41
N HIS A 11 15.31 10.04 14.59
CA HIS A 11 14.43 8.88 14.67
C HIS A 11 12.96 9.29 14.65
N SER A 12 12.15 8.53 13.92
CA SER A 12 10.69 8.62 13.97
C SER A 12 10.19 8.17 15.34
N VAL A 13 9.29 8.95 15.96
CA VAL A 13 8.67 8.63 17.25
C VAL A 13 7.17 8.60 17.08
N VAL A 14 6.54 7.51 17.49
CA VAL A 14 5.08 7.37 17.53
C VAL A 14 4.63 7.34 18.99
N LEU A 15 3.74 8.26 19.35
CA LEU A 15 3.11 8.29 20.68
C LEU A 15 1.95 7.30 20.68
N ILE A 16 1.94 6.37 21.63
CA ILE A 16 0.94 5.31 21.75
C ILE A 16 0.21 5.47 23.09
N SER A 17 -1.13 5.39 23.05
CA SER A 17 -1.96 5.18 24.22
C SER A 17 -2.51 3.76 24.20
N ALA A 18 -1.93 2.87 24.99
CA ALA A 18 -2.37 1.48 25.05
C ALA A 18 -3.83 1.34 25.51
N SER A 19 -4.30 2.25 26.38
CA SER A 19 -5.69 2.27 26.85
C SER A 19 -6.68 2.58 25.72
N ILE A 20 -6.37 3.56 24.87
CA ILE A 20 -7.22 3.94 23.73
C ILE A 20 -7.22 2.81 22.71
N GLU A 21 -6.06 2.23 22.39
CA GLU A 21 -5.96 1.11 21.43
C GLU A 21 -6.73 -0.13 21.92
N ALA A 22 -6.71 -0.41 23.23
CA ALA A 22 -7.51 -1.50 23.80
C ALA A 22 -9.02 -1.25 23.64
N GLN A 23 -9.50 -0.03 23.88
CA GLN A 23 -10.90 0.33 23.68
C GLN A 23 -11.32 0.22 22.20
N ILE A 24 -10.46 0.67 21.27
CA ILE A 24 -10.72 0.52 19.83
C ILE A 24 -10.79 -0.94 19.41
N ALA A 25 -9.93 -1.79 19.98
CA ALA A 25 -9.91 -3.23 19.68
C ALA A 25 -11.16 -3.98 20.15
N GLU A 26 -11.86 -3.47 21.18
CA GLU A 26 -13.12 -4.03 21.68
C GLU A 26 -14.33 -3.67 20.81
N LEU A 27 -14.21 -2.65 19.93
CA LEU A 27 -15.28 -2.25 19.02
C LEU A 27 -15.36 -3.21 17.83
N GLU A 28 -16.51 -3.80 17.60
CA GLU A 28 -16.74 -4.76 16.50
C GLU A 28 -17.05 -4.07 15.17
N ASN A 29 -17.61 -2.84 15.23
CA ASN A 29 -18.13 -2.14 14.07
C ASN A 29 -17.18 -1.04 13.60
N GLU A 30 -16.83 -1.04 12.31
CA GLU A 30 -15.96 0.00 11.72
C GLU A 30 -16.53 1.43 11.84
N LYS A 31 -17.87 1.59 11.85
CA LYS A 31 -18.50 2.91 12.07
C LYS A 31 -18.24 3.41 13.48
N GLU A 32 -18.39 2.54 14.48
CA GLU A 32 -18.13 2.88 15.89
C GLU A 32 -16.66 3.25 16.09
N LYS A 33 -15.73 2.52 15.46
CA LYS A 33 -14.31 2.86 15.47
C LYS A 33 -14.03 4.24 14.90
N LEU A 34 -14.65 4.57 13.76
CA LEU A 34 -14.50 5.88 13.12
C LEU A 34 -15.09 7.02 13.96
N GLU A 35 -16.25 6.81 14.59
CA GLU A 35 -16.88 7.77 15.50
C GLU A 35 -16.01 7.99 16.73
N PHE A 36 -15.51 6.94 17.35
CA PHE A 36 -14.63 7.00 18.50
C PHE A 36 -13.30 7.74 18.18
N LEU A 37 -12.70 7.46 17.03
CA LEU A 37 -11.51 8.19 16.58
C LEU A 37 -11.80 9.69 16.38
N LYS A 38 -12.95 10.04 15.80
CA LYS A 38 -13.37 11.44 15.61
C LYS A 38 -13.58 12.16 16.94
N GLU A 39 -14.22 11.53 17.94
CA GLU A 39 -14.39 12.11 19.28
C GLU A 39 -13.05 12.43 19.95
N LEU A 40 -12.03 11.60 19.68
CA LEU A 40 -10.68 11.81 20.20
C LEU A 40 -9.80 12.75 19.33
N ASN A 41 -10.36 13.31 18.24
CA ASN A 41 -9.62 14.09 17.23
C ASN A 41 -8.40 13.32 16.66
N LEU A 42 -8.58 12.02 16.41
CA LEU A 42 -7.58 11.16 15.81
C LEU A 42 -7.99 10.81 14.38
N ASP A 43 -7.07 10.98 13.41
CA ASP A 43 -7.31 10.64 12.00
C ASP A 43 -7.25 9.13 11.76
N GLN A 44 -6.50 8.41 12.58
CA GLN A 44 -6.29 6.96 12.47
C GLN A 44 -5.81 6.37 13.79
N THR A 45 -5.88 5.04 13.92
CA THR A 45 -5.37 4.33 15.09
C THR A 45 -3.85 4.51 15.23
N THR A 46 -3.35 4.39 16.44
CA THR A 46 -1.91 4.45 16.68
C THR A 46 -1.20 3.24 16.10
N LEU A 47 -1.87 2.07 16.06
CA LEU A 47 -1.38 0.87 15.37
C LEU A 47 -1.08 1.16 13.91
N ASN A 48 -1.99 1.81 13.18
CA ASN A 48 -1.77 2.20 11.79
C ASN A 48 -0.57 3.15 11.64
N LYS A 49 -0.40 4.10 12.57
CA LYS A 49 0.77 5.00 12.59
C LYS A 49 2.08 4.24 12.78
N VAL A 50 2.10 3.24 13.66
CA VAL A 50 3.28 2.38 13.89
C VAL A 50 3.62 1.57 12.64
N ILE A 51 2.62 0.93 12.03
CA ILE A 51 2.78 0.15 10.80
C ILE A 51 3.35 1.05 9.69
N LYS A 52 2.72 2.21 9.46
CA LYS A 52 3.18 3.17 8.44
C LYS A 52 4.61 3.63 8.68
N SER A 53 4.95 4.02 9.92
CA SER A 53 6.32 4.40 10.28
C SER A 53 7.32 3.26 10.07
N GLY A 54 6.94 2.01 10.34
CA GLY A 54 7.76 0.83 10.07
C GLY A 54 8.01 0.63 8.59
N TYR A 55 6.97 0.74 7.75
CA TYR A 55 7.09 0.67 6.29
C TYR A 55 7.99 1.78 5.73
N GLU A 56 7.80 3.02 6.19
CA GLU A 56 8.64 4.15 5.79
C GLU A 56 10.10 3.95 6.17
N LEU A 57 10.37 3.49 7.41
CA LEU A 57 11.72 3.24 7.90
C LEU A 57 12.43 2.13 7.11
N LEU A 58 11.71 1.08 6.72
CA LEU A 58 12.22 -0.04 5.95
C LEU A 58 12.25 0.24 4.44
N GLY A 59 11.73 1.37 3.99
CA GLY A 59 11.61 1.72 2.58
C GLY A 59 10.69 0.76 1.82
N LEU A 60 9.60 0.32 2.45
CA LEU A 60 8.63 -0.60 1.86
C LEU A 60 7.44 0.15 1.27
N ILE A 61 6.88 -0.43 0.21
CA ILE A 61 5.63 -0.03 -0.43
C ILE A 61 4.82 -1.27 -0.77
N ASN A 62 3.52 -1.07 -1.04
CA ASN A 62 2.64 -2.13 -1.49
C ASN A 62 2.09 -1.83 -2.88
N TYR A 63 1.99 -2.85 -3.70
CA TYR A 63 1.16 -2.83 -4.90
C TYR A 63 0.12 -3.95 -4.83
N PHE A 64 -0.91 -3.87 -5.65
CA PHE A 64 -2.02 -4.81 -5.67
C PHE A 64 -2.11 -5.54 -7.00
N THR A 65 -2.56 -6.78 -6.94
CA THR A 65 -3.05 -7.51 -8.10
C THR A 65 -4.50 -7.86 -7.88
N CYS A 66 -5.35 -7.52 -8.84
CA CYS A 66 -6.78 -7.79 -8.79
C CYS A 66 -7.15 -8.72 -9.94
N GLY A 67 -7.59 -9.92 -9.61
CA GLY A 67 -8.03 -10.90 -10.58
C GLY A 67 -9.44 -11.42 -10.25
N PRO A 68 -10.08 -12.19 -11.16
CA PRO A 68 -11.43 -12.69 -10.94
C PRO A 68 -11.58 -13.61 -9.73
N LYS A 69 -10.47 -14.22 -9.29
CA LYS A 69 -10.45 -15.19 -8.19
C LYS A 69 -9.97 -14.59 -6.88
N GLU A 70 -9.02 -13.68 -6.93
CA GLU A 70 -8.43 -13.08 -5.73
C GLU A 70 -7.90 -11.67 -5.99
N THR A 71 -7.90 -10.88 -4.92
CA THR A 71 -7.17 -9.62 -4.82
C THR A 71 -6.08 -9.80 -3.79
N ARG A 72 -4.84 -9.42 -4.12
CA ARG A 72 -3.70 -9.61 -3.24
C ARG A 72 -2.82 -8.37 -3.17
N SER A 73 -2.32 -8.07 -1.96
CA SER A 73 -1.31 -7.06 -1.71
C SER A 73 0.08 -7.69 -1.70
N TRP A 74 1.05 -7.02 -2.31
CA TRP A 74 2.43 -7.44 -2.41
C TRP A 74 3.35 -6.36 -1.87
N THR A 75 4.18 -6.71 -0.90
CA THR A 75 5.14 -5.78 -0.31
C THR A 75 6.48 -5.87 -1.03
N ILE A 76 6.98 -4.72 -1.47
CA ILE A 76 8.27 -4.56 -2.17
C ILE A 76 9.04 -3.37 -1.57
N LYS A 77 10.30 -3.23 -1.93
CA LYS A 77 11.09 -2.03 -1.60
C LYS A 77 10.72 -0.88 -2.53
N LYS A 78 10.85 0.33 -2.04
CA LYS A 78 10.82 1.53 -2.89
C LYS A 78 11.84 1.38 -4.01
N GLU A 79 11.57 2.01 -5.15
CA GLU A 79 12.43 1.97 -6.35
C GLU A 79 12.53 0.59 -7.03
N THR A 80 11.69 -0.39 -6.66
CA THR A 80 11.60 -1.68 -7.34
C THR A 80 11.00 -1.47 -8.73
N LEU A 81 11.63 -2.04 -9.76
CA LEU A 81 11.14 -2.03 -11.13
C LEU A 81 10.02 -3.05 -11.37
N ALA A 82 9.16 -2.79 -12.36
CA ALA A 82 8.02 -3.65 -12.68
C ALA A 82 8.37 -5.14 -12.91
N PRO A 83 9.47 -5.51 -13.61
CA PRO A 83 9.85 -6.93 -13.73
C PRO A 83 10.19 -7.57 -12.40
N GLN A 84 10.90 -6.85 -11.52
CA GLN A 84 11.26 -7.34 -10.18
C GLN A 84 10.01 -7.50 -9.30
N ALA A 85 9.04 -6.58 -9.42
CA ALA A 85 7.75 -6.70 -8.74
C ALA A 85 6.99 -7.94 -9.24
N ALA A 86 6.94 -8.18 -10.56
CA ALA A 86 6.38 -9.39 -11.14
C ALA A 86 7.07 -10.67 -10.61
N GLY A 87 8.39 -10.61 -10.43
CA GLY A 87 9.22 -11.67 -9.84
C GLY A 87 8.85 -12.02 -8.39
N LYS A 88 8.26 -11.07 -7.66
CA LYS A 88 7.74 -11.30 -6.31
C LYS A 88 6.55 -12.28 -6.31
N ILE A 89 5.79 -12.33 -7.40
CA ILE A 89 4.68 -13.26 -7.60
C ILE A 89 5.22 -14.62 -8.03
N HIS A 90 6.02 -14.64 -9.09
CA HIS A 90 6.67 -15.84 -9.61
C HIS A 90 7.89 -15.48 -10.45
N THR A 91 8.95 -16.30 -10.38
CA THR A 91 10.21 -16.06 -11.10
C THR A 91 10.03 -16.03 -12.63
N ASP A 92 9.07 -16.77 -13.16
CA ASP A 92 8.80 -16.78 -14.60
C ASP A 92 8.16 -15.48 -15.08
N PHE A 93 7.42 -14.78 -14.22
CA PHE A 93 6.85 -13.47 -14.53
C PHE A 93 7.95 -12.41 -14.70
N GLU A 94 9.02 -12.49 -13.93
CA GLU A 94 10.18 -11.62 -14.08
C GLU A 94 10.92 -11.91 -15.39
N LYS A 95 11.22 -13.20 -15.65
CA LYS A 95 11.98 -13.63 -16.84
C LYS A 95 11.24 -13.31 -18.13
N GLY A 96 9.94 -13.62 -18.16
CA GLY A 96 9.07 -13.44 -19.32
C GLY A 96 8.40 -12.07 -19.40
N PHE A 97 8.75 -11.10 -18.54
CA PHE A 97 8.07 -9.81 -18.46
C PHE A 97 8.04 -9.09 -19.81
N ILE A 98 6.83 -8.70 -20.23
CA ILE A 98 6.60 -7.92 -21.45
C ILE A 98 6.26 -6.47 -21.05
N ARG A 99 5.19 -6.29 -20.28
CA ARG A 99 4.70 -5.01 -19.77
C ARG A 99 3.76 -5.22 -18.59
N ALA A 100 3.45 -4.14 -17.88
CA ALA A 100 2.40 -4.12 -16.86
C ALA A 100 1.30 -3.14 -17.27
N GLU A 101 0.05 -3.55 -17.10
CA GLU A 101 -1.09 -2.65 -17.07
C GLU A 101 -1.22 -2.14 -15.64
N THR A 102 -1.19 -0.82 -15.45
CA THR A 102 -1.08 -0.19 -14.13
C THR A 102 -2.10 0.92 -13.99
N VAL A 103 -2.80 0.93 -12.86
CA VAL A 103 -3.75 1.97 -12.45
C VAL A 103 -3.43 2.37 -11.02
N SER A 104 -3.54 3.65 -10.64
CA SER A 104 -3.46 4.04 -9.22
C SER A 104 -4.65 3.50 -8.44
N TYR A 105 -4.47 3.24 -7.15
CA TYR A 105 -5.55 2.75 -6.29
C TYR A 105 -6.78 3.68 -6.33
N GLU A 106 -6.55 4.98 -6.26
CA GLU A 106 -7.60 5.99 -6.29
C GLU A 106 -8.40 5.93 -7.60
N ASP A 107 -7.71 5.94 -8.75
CA ASP A 107 -8.35 5.83 -10.06
C ASP A 107 -9.09 4.49 -10.22
N TYR A 108 -8.55 3.40 -9.68
CA TYR A 108 -9.16 2.07 -9.73
C TYR A 108 -10.50 2.02 -8.99
N ILE A 109 -10.56 2.62 -7.80
CA ILE A 109 -11.78 2.69 -7.00
C ILE A 109 -12.81 3.65 -7.64
N GLU A 110 -12.37 4.84 -8.06
CA GLU A 110 -13.24 5.84 -8.70
C GLU A 110 -13.91 5.30 -9.98
N ASN A 111 -13.18 4.51 -10.75
CA ASN A 111 -13.66 3.95 -12.03
C ASN A 111 -14.24 2.54 -11.91
N ASN A 112 -14.46 2.02 -10.70
CA ASN A 112 -15.04 0.70 -10.45
C ASN A 112 -14.25 -0.46 -11.11
N GLY A 113 -12.91 -0.40 -11.07
CA GLY A 113 -12.04 -1.48 -11.50
C GLY A 113 -11.38 -1.29 -12.88
N ASP A 114 -10.84 -2.38 -13.41
CA ASP A 114 -10.03 -2.37 -14.63
C ASP A 114 -10.78 -1.84 -15.87
N ALA A 115 -12.02 -2.29 -16.07
CA ALA A 115 -12.82 -1.90 -17.25
C ALA A 115 -13.07 -0.38 -17.24
N GLY A 116 -13.59 0.16 -16.15
CA GLY A 116 -13.84 1.59 -16.04
C GLY A 116 -12.57 2.43 -16.09
N SER A 117 -11.47 1.95 -15.52
CA SER A 117 -10.17 2.62 -15.61
C SER A 117 -9.61 2.64 -17.02
N ARG A 118 -9.90 1.61 -17.82
CA ARG A 118 -9.54 1.55 -19.25
C ARG A 118 -10.38 2.55 -20.05
N ASP A 119 -11.69 2.55 -19.85
CA ASP A 119 -12.63 3.41 -20.57
C ASP A 119 -12.39 4.90 -20.28
N SER A 120 -11.99 5.23 -19.05
CA SER A 120 -11.62 6.59 -18.63
C SER A 120 -10.18 6.99 -19.01
N GLY A 121 -9.40 6.10 -19.63
CA GLY A 121 -8.02 6.35 -20.03
C GLY A 121 -7.01 6.43 -18.88
N LYS A 122 -7.38 5.90 -17.70
CA LYS A 122 -6.52 5.87 -16.51
C LYS A 122 -5.60 4.66 -16.43
N LEU A 123 -5.91 3.60 -17.19
CA LEU A 123 -5.07 2.42 -17.31
C LEU A 123 -3.85 2.74 -18.20
N ARG A 124 -2.67 2.66 -17.61
CA ARG A 124 -1.39 2.89 -18.26
C ARG A 124 -0.73 1.56 -18.62
N GLN A 125 0.05 1.57 -19.69
CA GLN A 125 0.94 0.45 -20.04
C GLN A 125 2.36 0.86 -19.70
N GLU A 126 2.98 0.12 -18.78
CA GLU A 126 4.30 0.41 -18.24
C GLU A 126 5.32 -0.67 -18.67
N GLY A 127 6.49 -0.21 -19.05
CA GLY A 127 7.60 -1.04 -19.50
C GLY A 127 8.50 -1.54 -18.39
N LYS A 128 9.67 -2.09 -18.80
CA LYS A 128 10.64 -2.69 -17.87
C LYS A 128 11.29 -1.69 -16.91
N ASP A 129 11.36 -0.43 -17.29
CA ASP A 129 12.02 0.64 -16.52
C ASP A 129 11.05 1.36 -15.56
N TYR A 130 9.79 0.91 -15.51
CA TYR A 130 8.80 1.50 -14.63
C TYR A 130 9.12 1.20 -13.17
N ILE A 131 9.24 2.25 -12.37
CA ILE A 131 9.38 2.16 -10.91
C ILE A 131 7.98 2.08 -10.30
N VAL A 132 7.69 0.97 -9.64
CA VAL A 132 6.39 0.72 -9.01
C VAL A 132 6.15 1.73 -7.89
N LYS A 133 4.94 2.29 -7.84
CA LYS A 133 4.50 3.24 -6.82
C LYS A 133 3.63 2.56 -5.77
N ASP A 134 3.61 3.14 -4.57
CA ASP A 134 2.72 2.67 -3.51
C ASP A 134 1.26 2.84 -3.93
N GLY A 135 0.48 1.78 -3.77
CA GLY A 135 -0.92 1.75 -4.16
C GLY A 135 -1.19 1.44 -5.65
N ASP A 136 -0.16 1.15 -6.46
CA ASP A 136 -0.42 0.71 -7.84
C ASP A 136 -1.21 -0.60 -7.88
N VAL A 137 -2.26 -0.65 -8.69
CA VAL A 137 -2.97 -1.88 -9.07
C VAL A 137 -2.41 -2.34 -10.40
N MET A 138 -1.82 -3.54 -10.43
CA MET A 138 -1.00 -3.99 -11.56
C MET A 138 -1.45 -5.35 -12.09
N ASN A 139 -1.49 -5.46 -13.41
CA ASN A 139 -1.64 -6.73 -14.13
C ASN A 139 -0.41 -6.95 -15.02
N PHE A 140 0.35 -8.01 -14.75
CA PHE A 140 1.58 -8.31 -15.48
C PHE A 140 1.33 -9.19 -16.69
N LEU A 141 1.78 -8.73 -17.86
CA LEU A 141 1.78 -9.52 -19.09
C LEU A 141 3.19 -10.08 -19.30
N PHE A 142 3.26 -11.38 -19.45
CA PHE A 142 4.53 -12.11 -19.60
C PHE A 142 4.37 -13.25 -20.61
N ASN A 143 5.49 -13.68 -21.14
CA ASN A 143 5.57 -14.87 -22.02
C ASN A 143 6.60 -15.83 -21.43
N VAL A 144 6.24 -17.11 -21.32
CA VAL A 144 7.09 -18.19 -20.77
C VAL A 144 7.43 -19.16 -21.88
#